data_1efd47cb999a008461ceec73565fea61
#
_entry.id   1efd47cb999a008461ceec73565fea61
#
_cell.length_a   1.000
_cell.length_b   1.000
_cell.length_c   1.000
_cell.angle_alpha   90.00
_cell.angle_beta   90.00
_cell.angle_gamma   90.00
#
_symmetry.space_group_name_H-M   'P 1'
#
loop_
_entity.id
_entity.type
_entity.pdbx_description
1 polymer ?
#
loop_
_entity_poly.entity_id
_entity_poly.type
_entity_poly.pdbx_seq_one_letter_code
_entity_poly.pdbx_strand_id
1 'polypeptide(L)'
;MKSLIKLFIAGTAAMLTTATAGQAVELSDEQVDNLVERSYQYVAMYNVNNKFALKQGGWNSCDPDTELKDHTMREIARPNNDTLYIICMLDLRKDPVILEMPAFDSKYVSLMVTGYDHYVNIPMATRLGDFEKPEKMLLYTERTEGYEGEPVERVDRLFEATGDFVSAVLRIMPHANDAERFKRIIKQMESVK
;
A
#
# COMPACT_ATOMS: atom_id res chain seq x y z
N MET A 1 -66.06 2.81 48.04
CA MET A 1 -65.72 3.07 46.63
C MET A 1 -64.32 2.54 46.41
N LYS A 2 -64.20 1.54 45.57
CA LYS A 2 -63.01 0.71 45.43
C LYS A 2 -62.06 1.32 44.39
N SER A 3 -60.86 1.69 44.82
CA SER A 3 -59.81 2.14 43.94
C SER A 3 -59.01 0.93 43.44
N LEU A 4 -58.96 0.72 42.12
CA LEU A 4 -58.17 -0.29 41.46
C LEU A 4 -56.76 0.26 41.19
N ILE A 5 -55.76 -0.30 41.84
CA ILE A 5 -54.34 -0.08 41.54
C ILE A 5 -54.01 -1.03 40.43
N LYS A 6 -53.70 -0.49 39.23
CA LYS A 6 -53.11 -1.27 38.12
C LYS A 6 -51.61 -1.31 38.31
N LEU A 7 -51.10 -2.50 38.58
CA LEU A 7 -49.71 -2.79 38.66
C LEU A 7 -49.15 -2.98 37.21
N PHE A 8 -48.31 -2.06 36.75
CA PHE A 8 -47.56 -2.21 35.50
C PHE A 8 -46.30 -3.01 35.80
N ILE A 9 -46.24 -4.24 35.33
CA ILE A 9 -45.02 -5.02 35.31
C ILE A 9 -44.32 -4.69 34.00
N ALA A 10 -43.26 -3.85 34.05
CA ALA A 10 -42.34 -3.64 32.95
C ALA A 10 -41.36 -4.80 32.94
N GLY A 11 -41.57 -5.73 32.03
CA GLY A 11 -40.62 -6.82 31.78
C GLY A 11 -39.42 -6.28 30.97
N THR A 12 -38.31 -6.06 31.64
CA THR A 12 -37.03 -5.84 30.99
C THR A 12 -36.53 -7.17 30.45
N ALA A 13 -36.70 -7.41 29.16
CA ALA A 13 -36.01 -8.50 28.47
C ALA A 13 -34.54 -8.14 28.38
N ALA A 14 -33.71 -8.68 29.28
CA ALA A 14 -32.27 -8.66 29.14
C ALA A 14 -31.91 -9.61 27.97
N MET A 15 -31.58 -9.04 26.80
CA MET A 15 -30.90 -9.78 25.76
C MET A 15 -29.49 -10.09 26.25
N LEU A 16 -29.30 -11.32 26.74
CA LEU A 16 -27.95 -11.89 26.85
C LEU A 16 -27.43 -12.08 25.43
N THR A 17 -26.63 -11.14 24.94
CA THR A 17 -25.71 -11.42 23.83
C THR A 17 -24.65 -12.37 24.36
N THR A 18 -24.85 -13.66 24.15
CA THR A 18 -23.74 -14.62 24.25
C THR A 18 -22.75 -14.30 23.16
N ALA A 19 -21.71 -13.54 23.51
CA ALA A 19 -20.50 -13.51 22.72
C ALA A 19 -20.01 -14.95 22.67
N THR A 20 -20.20 -15.62 21.55
CA THR A 20 -19.52 -16.87 21.25
C THR A 20 -18.05 -16.52 21.21
N ALA A 21 -17.34 -16.72 22.32
CA ALA A 21 -15.89 -16.82 22.29
C ALA A 21 -15.57 -17.89 21.24
N GLY A 22 -14.98 -17.49 20.12
CA GLY A 22 -14.56 -18.40 19.09
C GLY A 22 -13.72 -19.48 19.77
N GLN A 23 -14.15 -20.74 19.70
CA GLN A 23 -13.33 -21.85 20.20
C GLN A 23 -12.01 -21.76 19.44
N ALA A 24 -10.91 -21.64 20.18
CA ALA A 24 -9.59 -21.78 19.59
C ALA A 24 -9.54 -23.14 18.89
N VAL A 25 -9.32 -23.12 17.59
CA VAL A 25 -9.17 -24.35 16.81
C VAL A 25 -7.83 -24.94 17.22
N GLU A 26 -7.86 -26.09 17.89
CA GLU A 26 -6.64 -26.86 18.17
C GLU A 26 -6.16 -27.47 16.85
N LEU A 27 -4.99 -27.04 16.38
CA LEU A 27 -4.35 -27.54 15.18
C LEU A 27 -3.41 -28.68 15.53
N SER A 28 -3.38 -29.75 14.70
CA SER A 28 -2.35 -30.76 14.79
C SER A 28 -0.99 -30.23 14.35
N ASP A 29 0.10 -30.88 14.76
CA ASP A 29 1.45 -30.51 14.35
C ASP A 29 1.60 -30.45 12.81
N GLU A 30 1.03 -31.44 12.10
CA GLU A 30 1.01 -31.45 10.63
C GLU A 30 0.27 -30.26 10.03
N GLN A 31 -0.83 -29.81 10.64
CA GLN A 31 -1.55 -28.64 10.20
C GLN A 31 -0.75 -27.35 10.45
N VAL A 32 -0.06 -27.28 11.59
CA VAL A 32 0.84 -26.17 11.90
C VAL A 32 1.98 -26.10 10.90
N ASP A 33 2.66 -27.20 10.63
CA ASP A 33 3.76 -27.28 9.66
C ASP A 33 3.30 -26.85 8.25
N ASN A 34 2.14 -27.33 7.81
CA ASN A 34 1.56 -26.95 6.53
C ASN A 34 1.24 -25.45 6.47
N LEU A 35 0.69 -24.87 7.53
CA LEU A 35 0.42 -23.43 7.61
C LEU A 35 1.71 -22.61 7.55
N VAL A 36 2.74 -23.01 8.29
CA VAL A 36 4.05 -22.35 8.29
C VAL A 36 4.67 -22.39 6.90
N GLU A 37 4.69 -23.56 6.25
CA GLU A 37 5.25 -23.71 4.90
C GLU A 37 4.53 -22.82 3.88
N ARG A 38 3.20 -22.81 3.89
CA ARG A 38 2.39 -22.02 2.94
C ARG A 38 2.44 -20.53 3.19
N SER A 39 2.59 -20.09 4.44
CA SER A 39 2.64 -18.67 4.81
C SER A 39 4.05 -18.08 4.67
N TYR A 40 5.08 -18.89 4.52
CA TYR A 40 6.47 -18.45 4.56
C TYR A 40 6.78 -17.30 3.58
N GLN A 41 6.34 -17.43 2.33
CA GLN A 41 6.61 -16.41 1.30
C GLN A 41 5.95 -15.07 1.64
N TYR A 42 4.71 -15.11 2.14
CA TYR A 42 3.99 -13.91 2.57
C TYR A 42 4.70 -13.22 3.74
N VAL A 43 5.07 -13.99 4.77
CA VAL A 43 5.77 -13.47 5.95
C VAL A 43 7.15 -12.93 5.58
N ALA A 44 7.87 -13.59 4.69
CA ALA A 44 9.16 -13.12 4.19
C ALA A 44 9.02 -11.78 3.46
N MET A 45 8.03 -11.66 2.58
CA MET A 45 7.72 -10.42 1.87
C MET A 45 7.33 -9.29 2.83
N TYR A 46 6.46 -9.58 3.80
CA TYR A 46 6.07 -8.63 4.83
C TYR A 46 7.30 -8.12 5.62
N ASN A 47 8.17 -9.01 6.06
CA ASN A 47 9.37 -8.65 6.83
C ASN A 47 10.33 -7.77 6.03
N VAL A 48 10.55 -8.09 4.74
CA VAL A 48 11.38 -7.26 3.86
C VAL A 48 10.78 -5.87 3.67
N ASN A 49 9.50 -5.79 3.36
CA ASN A 49 8.83 -4.51 3.13
C ASN A 49 8.69 -3.70 4.42
N ASN A 50 8.46 -4.32 5.56
CA ASN A 50 8.46 -3.65 6.85
C ASN A 50 9.83 -3.03 7.16
N LYS A 51 10.93 -3.70 6.82
CA LYS A 51 12.28 -3.13 6.94
C LYS A 51 12.44 -1.87 6.08
N PHE A 52 11.93 -1.88 4.84
CA PHE A 52 11.94 -0.69 3.98
C PHE A 52 11.01 0.40 4.51
N ALA A 53 9.80 0.06 4.97
CA ALA A 53 8.90 1.02 5.59
C ALA A 53 9.55 1.73 6.80
N LEU A 54 10.23 0.99 7.67
CA LEU A 54 10.96 1.58 8.80
C LEU A 54 12.10 2.49 8.34
N LYS A 55 12.83 2.12 7.28
CA LYS A 55 13.92 2.93 6.72
C LYS A 55 13.42 4.26 6.16
N GLN A 56 12.25 4.27 5.53
CA GLN A 56 11.63 5.49 4.96
C GLN A 56 10.87 6.37 5.97
N GLY A 57 10.86 5.99 7.25
CA GLY A 57 10.20 6.74 8.33
C GLY A 57 8.81 6.25 8.71
N GLY A 58 8.37 5.13 8.16
CA GLY A 58 7.09 4.48 8.46
C GLY A 58 6.33 4.07 7.21
N TRP A 59 5.17 3.47 7.42
CA TRP A 59 4.21 3.20 6.35
C TRP A 59 3.56 4.49 5.85
N ASN A 60 3.02 4.46 4.63
CA ASN A 60 2.33 5.57 3.97
C ASN A 60 3.23 6.81 3.79
N SER A 61 4.50 6.57 3.49
CA SER A 61 5.47 7.58 3.09
C SER A 61 6.25 7.11 1.88
N CYS A 62 6.92 8.03 1.19
CA CYS A 62 7.75 7.73 0.03
C CYS A 62 9.21 8.10 0.30
N ASP A 63 10.13 7.26 -0.19
CA ASP A 63 11.58 7.47 -0.11
C ASP A 63 12.14 7.63 -1.54
N PRO A 64 12.45 8.86 -1.99
CA PRO A 64 13.09 9.09 -3.28
C PRO A 64 14.58 8.79 -3.19
N ASP A 65 15.02 7.75 -3.87
CA ASP A 65 16.43 7.41 -4.07
C ASP A 65 16.94 8.10 -5.34
N THR A 66 17.61 9.23 -5.15
CA THR A 66 18.03 10.16 -6.21
C THR A 66 19.45 9.91 -6.72
N GLU A 67 20.09 8.80 -6.29
CA GLU A 67 21.44 8.43 -6.68
C GLU A 67 21.44 7.16 -7.52
N LEU A 68 22.13 7.20 -8.68
CA LEU A 68 22.35 6.00 -9.46
C LEU A 68 23.27 5.03 -8.70
N LYS A 69 22.89 3.79 -8.68
CA LYS A 69 23.69 2.75 -8.02
C LYS A 69 24.83 2.30 -8.91
N ASP A 70 25.93 1.96 -8.29
CA ASP A 70 27.11 1.44 -8.96
C ASP A 70 27.51 0.05 -8.41
N HIS A 71 28.67 -0.43 -8.81
CA HIS A 71 29.22 -1.73 -8.42
C HIS A 71 29.52 -1.86 -6.91
N THR A 72 29.52 -0.78 -6.15
CA THR A 72 29.77 -0.79 -4.69
C THR A 72 28.53 -1.12 -3.88
N MET A 73 27.35 -0.98 -4.46
CA MET A 73 26.08 -1.31 -3.83
C MET A 73 25.98 -2.80 -3.47
N ARG A 74 25.64 -3.13 -2.23
CA ARG A 74 25.62 -4.49 -1.69
C ARG A 74 24.27 -4.95 -1.12
N GLU A 75 23.29 -4.07 -1.11
CA GLU A 75 21.98 -4.40 -0.52
C GLU A 75 21.17 -5.40 -1.35
N ILE A 76 21.42 -5.44 -2.66
CA ILE A 76 20.80 -6.39 -3.59
C ILE A 76 21.84 -7.00 -4.52
N ALA A 77 21.52 -8.17 -5.07
CA ALA A 77 22.46 -8.95 -5.89
C ALA A 77 22.80 -8.30 -7.26
N ARG A 78 21.86 -7.50 -7.79
CA ARG A 78 22.01 -6.89 -9.13
C ARG A 78 21.38 -5.50 -9.11
N PRO A 79 22.11 -4.49 -8.59
CA PRO A 79 21.61 -3.12 -8.58
C PRO A 79 21.40 -2.61 -10.00
N ASN A 80 20.25 -1.94 -10.22
CA ASN A 80 20.00 -1.24 -11.46
C ASN A 80 20.74 0.11 -11.44
N ASN A 81 21.52 0.39 -12.46
CA ASN A 81 22.28 1.63 -12.62
C ASN A 81 21.70 2.55 -13.71
N ASP A 82 20.57 2.20 -14.31
CA ASP A 82 19.97 2.95 -15.43
C ASP A 82 18.84 3.89 -14.97
N THR A 83 18.22 3.61 -13.83
CA THR A 83 17.09 4.37 -13.32
C THR A 83 17.25 4.76 -11.86
N LEU A 84 16.62 5.87 -11.49
CA LEU A 84 16.36 6.28 -10.13
C LEU A 84 15.07 5.62 -9.61
N TYR A 85 14.89 5.58 -8.30
CA TYR A 85 13.77 4.92 -7.66
C TYR A 85 13.03 5.83 -6.69
N ILE A 86 11.71 5.67 -6.61
CA ILE A 86 10.92 6.11 -5.47
C ILE A 86 10.21 4.87 -4.95
N ILE A 87 10.34 4.62 -3.66
CA ILE A 87 9.73 3.47 -3.00
C ILE A 87 8.74 3.98 -1.96
N CYS A 88 7.47 3.60 -2.09
CA CYS A 88 6.43 3.91 -1.13
C CYS A 88 5.88 2.58 -0.59
N MET A 89 6.05 2.33 0.71
CA MET A 89 5.44 1.19 1.39
C MET A 89 4.12 1.66 1.99
N LEU A 90 3.02 1.08 1.53
CA LEU A 90 1.66 1.52 1.87
C LEU A 90 0.93 0.46 2.69
N ASP A 91 0.29 0.92 3.77
CA ASP A 91 -0.67 0.18 4.59
C ASP A 91 -2.06 0.77 4.33
N LEU A 92 -2.92 -0.01 3.68
CA LEU A 92 -4.24 0.40 3.21
C LEU A 92 -5.36 -0.01 4.16
N ARG A 93 -5.05 -0.60 5.34
CA ARG A 93 -6.07 -1.18 6.23
C ARG A 93 -6.97 -0.14 6.86
N LYS A 94 -6.39 0.97 7.33
CA LYS A 94 -7.11 1.97 8.10
C LYS A 94 -7.74 3.04 7.23
N ASP A 95 -6.97 3.58 6.30
CA ASP A 95 -7.41 4.66 5.42
C ASP A 95 -6.95 4.34 3.98
N PRO A 96 -7.72 4.77 2.95
CA PRO A 96 -7.22 4.77 1.60
C PRO A 96 -6.04 5.76 1.47
N VAL A 97 -5.10 5.48 0.59
CA VAL A 97 -3.90 6.31 0.41
C VAL A 97 -3.94 7.02 -0.93
N ILE A 98 -3.77 8.33 -0.92
CA ILE A 98 -3.62 9.12 -2.13
C ILE A 98 -2.13 9.26 -2.45
N LEU A 99 -1.73 8.79 -3.62
CA LEU A 99 -0.39 8.98 -4.17
C LEU A 99 -0.46 10.14 -5.19
N GLU A 100 0.18 11.25 -4.87
CA GLU A 100 0.27 12.42 -5.74
C GLU A 100 1.56 12.38 -6.55
N MET A 101 1.43 12.39 -7.87
CA MET A 101 2.56 12.31 -8.80
C MET A 101 2.61 13.53 -9.70
N PRO A 102 3.80 14.11 -9.93
CA PRO A 102 3.98 15.17 -10.93
C PRO A 102 3.97 14.59 -12.34
N ALA A 103 3.88 15.45 -13.35
CA ALA A 103 4.38 15.13 -14.68
C ALA A 103 5.90 14.99 -14.62
N PHE A 104 6.45 13.92 -15.22
CA PHE A 104 7.90 13.71 -15.23
C PHE A 104 8.53 14.12 -16.55
N ASP A 105 9.58 14.95 -16.51
CA ASP A 105 10.42 15.27 -17.67
C ASP A 105 11.38 14.11 -17.99
N SER A 106 10.82 12.93 -18.17
CA SER A 106 11.59 11.71 -18.47
C SER A 106 10.93 10.90 -19.57
N LYS A 107 11.75 10.34 -20.47
CA LYS A 107 11.29 9.43 -21.53
C LYS A 107 10.84 8.07 -21.00
N TYR A 108 11.28 7.71 -19.81
CA TYR A 108 10.86 6.47 -19.17
C TYR A 108 10.55 6.72 -17.69
N VAL A 109 9.30 6.50 -17.37
CA VAL A 109 8.80 6.37 -16.01
C VAL A 109 7.92 5.14 -15.96
N SER A 110 8.05 4.35 -14.93
CA SER A 110 7.12 3.26 -14.64
C SER A 110 6.77 3.24 -13.17
N LEU A 111 5.54 2.88 -12.87
CA LEU A 111 5.07 2.58 -11.52
C LEU A 111 4.57 1.13 -11.51
N MET A 112 5.02 0.37 -10.54
CA MET A 112 4.45 -0.92 -10.19
C MET A 112 3.92 -0.85 -8.78
N VAL A 113 2.64 -1.13 -8.61
CA VAL A 113 2.06 -1.38 -7.29
C VAL A 113 1.93 -2.89 -7.15
N THR A 114 2.67 -3.45 -6.20
CA THR A 114 2.78 -4.90 -6.01
C THR A 114 2.23 -5.27 -4.64
N GLY A 115 1.28 -6.18 -4.63
CA GLY A 115 0.76 -6.79 -3.40
C GLY A 115 1.70 -7.87 -2.85
N TYR A 116 1.38 -8.38 -1.66
CA TYR A 116 2.13 -9.48 -1.04
C TYR A 116 1.80 -10.85 -1.62
N ASP A 117 0.87 -10.89 -2.56
CA ASP A 117 0.61 -12.02 -3.46
C ASP A 117 1.65 -12.14 -4.58
N HIS A 118 2.65 -11.23 -4.61
CA HIS A 118 3.71 -11.12 -5.61
C HIS A 118 3.26 -10.70 -7.02
N TYR A 119 2.00 -10.29 -7.18
CA TYR A 119 1.50 -9.78 -8.46
C TYR A 119 1.63 -8.26 -8.54
N VAL A 120 1.88 -7.76 -9.75
CA VAL A 120 1.76 -6.34 -10.07
C VAL A 120 0.29 -6.03 -10.28
N ASN A 121 -0.34 -5.40 -9.29
CA ASN A 121 -1.76 -5.07 -9.35
C ASN A 121 -2.03 -3.89 -10.30
N ILE A 122 -1.13 -2.90 -10.30
CA ILE A 122 -1.29 -1.66 -11.05
C ILE A 122 0.00 -1.38 -11.82
N PRO A 123 0.07 -1.75 -13.10
CA PRO A 123 1.18 -1.39 -13.99
C PRO A 123 0.90 -0.06 -14.68
N MET A 124 1.79 0.93 -14.53
CA MET A 124 1.74 2.21 -15.22
C MET A 124 3.08 2.53 -15.87
N ALA A 125 3.08 3.16 -17.02
CA ALA A 125 4.31 3.53 -17.71
C ALA A 125 4.08 4.65 -18.73
N THR A 126 5.11 5.46 -18.99
CA THR A 126 5.08 6.49 -20.03
C THR A 126 4.69 5.95 -21.41
N ARG A 127 5.06 4.71 -21.75
CA ARG A 127 4.63 4.06 -22.99
C ARG A 127 3.12 3.80 -23.10
N LEU A 128 2.39 3.90 -21.98
CA LEU A 128 0.94 3.76 -21.88
C LEU A 128 0.22 5.12 -21.82
N GLY A 129 0.97 6.23 -21.88
CA GLY A 129 0.44 7.59 -21.76
C GLY A 129 0.35 8.10 -20.32
N ASP A 130 0.90 7.35 -19.35
CA ASP A 130 0.94 7.79 -17.96
C ASP A 130 2.08 8.81 -17.73
N PHE A 131 1.94 9.61 -16.67
CA PHE A 131 2.94 10.59 -16.19
C PHE A 131 3.17 11.80 -17.09
N GLU A 132 2.33 12.05 -18.10
CA GLU A 132 2.39 13.24 -18.97
C GLU A 132 1.85 14.49 -18.28
N LYS A 133 0.99 14.32 -17.27
CA LYS A 133 0.40 15.38 -16.44
C LYS A 133 0.47 14.99 -14.97
N PRO A 134 0.39 15.97 -14.05
CA PRO A 134 0.23 15.65 -12.63
C PRO A 134 -1.05 14.84 -12.41
N GLU A 135 -0.98 13.89 -11.50
CA GLU A 135 -2.07 12.95 -11.24
C GLU A 135 -2.14 12.56 -9.77
N LYS A 136 -3.36 12.41 -9.27
CA LYS A 136 -3.66 11.86 -7.94
C LYS A 136 -4.37 10.53 -8.11
N MET A 137 -3.75 9.48 -7.60
CA MET A 137 -4.35 8.16 -7.56
C MET A 137 -4.63 7.75 -6.13
N LEU A 138 -5.80 7.22 -5.87
CA LEU A 138 -6.20 6.68 -4.59
C LEU A 138 -6.10 5.16 -4.65
N LEU A 139 -5.36 4.60 -3.68
CA LEU A 139 -5.23 3.16 -3.51
C LEU A 139 -6.00 2.73 -2.26
N TYR A 140 -6.72 1.65 -2.38
CA TYR A 140 -7.50 1.07 -1.29
C TYR A 140 -7.57 -0.46 -1.46
N THR A 141 -8.13 -1.16 -0.50
CA THR A 141 -8.46 -2.60 -0.55
C THR A 141 -9.90 -2.79 -0.08
N GLU A 142 -10.50 -3.90 -0.43
CA GLU A 142 -11.84 -4.28 0.06
C GLU A 142 -11.97 -4.27 1.61
N ARG A 143 -10.83 -4.26 2.32
CA ARG A 143 -10.75 -4.25 3.79
C ARG A 143 -10.37 -2.90 4.38
N THR A 144 -10.26 -1.84 3.57
CA THR A 144 -9.99 -0.49 4.07
C THR A 144 -11.16 -0.01 4.93
N GLU A 145 -10.88 0.41 6.17
CA GLU A 145 -11.92 0.80 7.11
C GLU A 145 -12.74 1.99 6.60
N GLY A 146 -14.06 1.82 6.50
CA GLY A 146 -14.98 2.91 6.18
C GLY A 146 -14.88 3.48 4.77
N TYR A 147 -14.28 2.74 3.82
CA TYR A 147 -14.20 3.12 2.42
C TYR A 147 -14.50 1.94 1.50
N GLU A 148 -15.47 2.10 0.61
CA GLU A 148 -15.97 1.06 -0.30
C GLU A 148 -15.67 1.35 -1.79
N GLY A 149 -14.75 2.27 -2.07
CA GLY A 149 -14.36 2.62 -3.44
C GLY A 149 -15.19 3.74 -4.07
N GLU A 150 -15.86 4.55 -3.27
CA GLU A 150 -16.61 5.71 -3.74
C GLU A 150 -15.68 6.80 -4.31
N PRO A 151 -16.13 7.56 -5.33
CA PRO A 151 -15.34 8.64 -5.90
C PRO A 151 -14.97 9.71 -4.88
N VAL A 152 -13.71 10.12 -4.86
CA VAL A 152 -13.19 11.18 -4.00
C VAL A 152 -12.89 12.42 -4.84
N GLU A 153 -13.32 13.61 -4.36
CA GLU A 153 -13.07 14.87 -5.06
C GLU A 153 -11.57 15.11 -5.25
N ARG A 154 -11.18 15.53 -6.44
CA ARG A 154 -9.79 15.82 -6.85
C ARG A 154 -8.86 14.60 -6.89
N VAL A 155 -9.42 13.42 -6.95
CA VAL A 155 -8.69 12.18 -7.27
C VAL A 155 -8.99 11.85 -8.73
N ASP A 156 -7.93 11.59 -9.51
CA ASP A 156 -8.04 11.32 -10.94
C ASP A 156 -8.38 9.84 -11.21
N ARG A 157 -7.82 8.93 -10.42
CA ARG A 157 -8.04 7.47 -10.56
C ARG A 157 -8.13 6.77 -9.21
N LEU A 158 -8.97 5.74 -9.15
CA LEU A 158 -9.12 4.84 -8.02
C LEU A 158 -8.60 3.46 -8.40
N PHE A 159 -7.84 2.84 -7.51
CA PHE A 159 -7.32 1.49 -7.70
C PHE A 159 -7.54 0.64 -6.45
N GLU A 160 -8.21 -0.46 -6.65
CA GLU A 160 -8.35 -1.49 -5.63
C GLU A 160 -7.16 -2.44 -5.68
N ALA A 161 -6.43 -2.54 -4.57
CA ALA A 161 -5.32 -3.46 -4.41
C ALA A 161 -5.81 -4.82 -3.90
N THR A 162 -5.10 -5.88 -4.24
CA THR A 162 -5.45 -7.25 -3.83
C THR A 162 -5.12 -7.55 -2.38
N GLY A 163 -4.39 -6.68 -1.70
CA GLY A 163 -3.97 -6.88 -0.31
C GLY A 163 -3.83 -5.59 0.47
N ASP A 164 -3.75 -5.76 1.77
CA ASP A 164 -3.71 -4.65 2.74
C ASP A 164 -2.40 -3.86 2.71
N PHE A 165 -1.31 -4.54 2.35
CA PHE A 165 0.01 -3.94 2.22
C PHE A 165 0.46 -4.02 0.78
N VAL A 166 0.92 -2.90 0.25
CA VAL A 166 1.45 -2.83 -1.11
C VAL A 166 2.75 -2.03 -1.14
N SER A 167 3.60 -2.36 -2.10
CA SER A 167 4.77 -1.55 -2.44
C SER A 167 4.53 -0.86 -3.77
N ALA A 168 4.54 0.47 -3.75
CA ALA A 168 4.51 1.29 -4.94
C ALA A 168 5.95 1.70 -5.29
N VAL A 169 6.44 1.19 -6.43
CA VAL A 169 7.83 1.39 -6.85
C VAL A 169 7.85 2.12 -8.20
N LEU A 170 8.31 3.36 -8.17
CA LEU A 170 8.58 4.11 -9.40
C LEU A 170 10.03 3.89 -9.85
N ARG A 171 10.20 3.80 -11.15
CA ARG A 171 11.52 3.81 -11.82
C ARG A 171 11.54 4.95 -12.82
N ILE A 172 12.53 5.81 -12.74
CA ILE A 172 12.63 7.03 -13.55
C ILE A 172 14.00 7.07 -14.23
N MET A 173 14.01 7.17 -15.57
CA MET A 173 15.27 7.39 -16.30
C MET A 173 15.78 8.81 -16.05
N PRO A 174 16.99 8.97 -15.51
CA PRO A 174 17.47 10.27 -15.03
C PRO A 174 17.95 11.21 -16.14
N HIS A 175 18.18 10.73 -17.36
CA HIS A 175 18.84 11.51 -18.44
C HIS A 175 20.16 12.14 -17.99
N ALA A 176 21.04 11.34 -17.38
CA ALA A 176 22.27 11.79 -16.73
C ALA A 176 23.24 12.60 -17.62
N ASN A 177 23.11 12.51 -18.96
CA ASN A 177 23.87 13.30 -19.92
C ASN A 177 23.35 14.74 -20.10
N ASP A 178 22.20 15.09 -19.50
CA ASP A 178 21.60 16.42 -19.49
C ASP A 178 21.43 16.88 -18.02
N ALA A 179 22.42 17.61 -17.55
CA ALA A 179 22.50 18.02 -16.14
C ALA A 179 21.28 18.85 -15.66
N GLU A 180 20.74 19.70 -16.52
CA GLU A 180 19.58 20.54 -16.15
C GLU A 180 18.29 19.70 -16.12
N ARG A 181 18.15 18.76 -17.04
CA ARG A 181 17.03 17.80 -17.02
C ARG A 181 17.10 16.89 -15.82
N PHE A 182 18.30 16.38 -15.51
CA PHE A 182 18.53 15.56 -14.31
C PHE A 182 18.07 16.28 -13.05
N LYS A 183 18.48 17.54 -12.85
CA LYS A 183 18.05 18.37 -11.71
C LYS A 183 16.52 18.55 -11.64
N ARG A 184 15.87 18.75 -12.80
CA ARG A 184 14.39 18.86 -12.82
C ARG A 184 13.73 17.56 -12.42
N ILE A 185 14.25 16.41 -12.91
CA ILE A 185 13.74 15.08 -12.54
C ILE A 185 13.88 14.85 -11.04
N ILE A 186 15.02 15.18 -10.42
CA ILE A 186 15.21 15.07 -8.97
C ILE A 186 14.14 15.87 -8.22
N LYS A 187 13.89 17.12 -8.58
CA LYS A 187 12.83 17.93 -7.95
C LYS A 187 11.43 17.35 -8.12
N GLN A 188 11.16 16.72 -9.26
CA GLN A 188 9.91 16.03 -9.50
C GLN A 188 9.78 14.78 -8.62
N MET A 189 10.86 14.02 -8.46
CA MET A 189 10.90 12.86 -7.55
C MET A 189 10.63 13.27 -6.09
N GLU A 190 11.26 14.34 -5.63
CA GLU A 190 11.08 14.87 -4.27
C GLU A 190 9.67 15.43 -4.02
N SER A 191 8.89 15.67 -5.06
CA SER A 191 7.52 16.17 -4.97
C SER A 191 6.45 15.06 -4.92
N VAL A 192 6.83 13.80 -5.13
CA VAL A 192 5.93 12.65 -4.97
C VAL A 192 5.59 12.48 -3.49
N LYS A 193 4.31 12.31 -3.20
CA LYS A 193 3.83 12.16 -1.83
C LYS A 193 2.51 11.38 -1.76
#